data_7118241bc67a06d50c363800e9e61fb8
#
_entry.id   7118241bc67a06d50c363800e9e61fb8
#
_cell.length_a   1.000
_cell.length_b   1.000
_cell.length_c   1.000
_cell.angle_alpha   90.00
_cell.angle_beta   90.00
_cell.angle_gamma   90.00
#
_symmetry.space_group_name_H-M   'P 1'
#
loop_
_entity.id
_entity.type
_entity.pdbx_description
1 polymer ?
#
loop_
_entity_poly.entity_id
_entity_poly.type
_entity_poly.pdbx_seq_one_letter_code
_entity_poly.pdbx_strand_id
1 'polypeptide(L)'
;MMNRYLLERGDANIKSNSDLISKARFYTDSNFPDRKQAREAAERATVLNTEVRVATRVALQTLLLQCMQEQQLDAMVSPMSTIPPRKMTSPREPTVNGRPAIGWSTIGQQGFPLITVPAGFTTEVWDRVRDGAGTRLVGPVAAQLPVGVDFIARPFDEAMLIRIASAYEAATQRRRPPPDFGPLPNEP
;
A
#
# COMPACT_ATOMS: atom_id res chain seq x y z
N MET A 1 -1.62 -18.39 -15.30
CA MET A 1 -1.46 -16.98 -15.71
C MET A 1 0.00 -16.50 -15.55
N MET A 2 0.62 -16.57 -14.36
CA MET A 2 2.01 -16.15 -14.13
C MET A 2 3.04 -16.86 -15.03
N ASN A 3 2.99 -18.17 -15.14
CA ASN A 3 3.93 -18.94 -15.98
C ASN A 3 3.90 -18.52 -17.46
N ARG A 4 2.70 -18.26 -17.99
CA ARG A 4 2.56 -17.75 -19.35
C ARG A 4 3.23 -16.39 -19.52
N TYR A 5 2.98 -15.46 -18.60
CA TYR A 5 3.63 -14.13 -18.61
C TYR A 5 5.17 -14.23 -18.55
N LEU A 6 5.70 -15.06 -17.65
CA LEU A 6 7.14 -15.23 -17.51
C LEU A 6 7.80 -15.86 -18.73
N LEU A 7 7.09 -16.80 -19.38
CA LEU A 7 7.55 -17.40 -20.63
C LEU A 7 7.57 -16.38 -21.78
N GLU A 8 6.48 -15.61 -21.93
CA GLU A 8 6.34 -14.59 -22.96
C GLU A 8 7.35 -13.44 -22.80
N ARG A 9 7.76 -13.14 -21.57
CA ARG A 9 8.81 -12.14 -21.27
C ARG A 9 10.18 -12.50 -21.85
N GLY A 10 10.46 -13.77 -22.12
CA GLY A 10 11.67 -14.24 -22.78
C GLY A 10 12.95 -14.17 -21.93
N ASP A 11 12.86 -14.04 -20.60
CA ASP A 11 14.04 -14.05 -19.73
C ASP A 11 14.71 -15.42 -19.76
N ALA A 12 16.04 -15.46 -19.95
CA ALA A 12 16.80 -16.70 -20.06
C ALA A 12 16.75 -17.54 -18.77
N ASN A 13 16.63 -16.89 -17.61
CA ASN A 13 16.78 -17.51 -16.29
C ASN A 13 15.45 -17.76 -15.56
N ILE A 14 14.42 -16.98 -15.88
CA ILE A 14 13.11 -17.03 -15.16
C ILE A 14 11.99 -17.20 -16.17
N LYS A 15 11.57 -18.43 -16.38
CA LYS A 15 10.52 -18.81 -17.35
C LYS A 15 9.23 -19.27 -16.67
N SER A 16 9.29 -19.54 -15.38
CA SER A 16 8.14 -20.04 -14.60
C SER A 16 8.10 -19.41 -13.21
N ASN A 17 6.97 -19.53 -12.54
CA ASN A 17 6.84 -19.12 -11.13
C ASN A 17 7.73 -19.99 -10.22
N SER A 18 7.95 -21.25 -10.57
CA SER A 18 8.90 -22.13 -9.88
C SER A 18 10.34 -21.61 -9.97
N ASP A 19 10.77 -21.15 -11.16
CA ASP A 19 12.09 -20.50 -11.31
C ASP A 19 12.18 -19.25 -10.44
N LEU A 20 11.13 -18.42 -10.43
CA LEU A 20 11.07 -17.22 -9.61
C LEU A 20 11.19 -17.56 -8.13
N ILE A 21 10.48 -18.57 -7.64
CA ILE A 21 10.53 -19.03 -6.24
C ILE A 21 11.92 -19.52 -5.86
N SER A 22 12.57 -20.28 -6.75
CA SER A 22 13.89 -20.87 -6.47
C SER A 22 15.03 -19.86 -6.52
N LYS A 23 14.96 -18.87 -7.40
CA LYS A 23 16.07 -17.94 -7.71
C LYS A 23 15.94 -16.56 -7.04
N ALA A 24 14.76 -16.17 -6.57
CA ALA A 24 14.55 -14.87 -5.95
C ALA A 24 15.22 -14.77 -4.57
N ARG A 25 15.93 -13.66 -4.34
CA ARG A 25 16.68 -13.43 -3.09
C ARG A 25 15.88 -12.74 -1.99
N PHE A 26 14.70 -12.20 -2.27
CA PHE A 26 13.88 -11.49 -1.28
C PHE A 26 13.35 -12.39 -0.15
N TYR A 27 13.51 -13.71 -0.25
CA TYR A 27 13.20 -14.67 0.81
C TYR A 27 14.20 -14.69 1.96
N THR A 28 15.36 -14.05 1.78
CA THR A 28 16.39 -13.96 2.82
C THR A 28 16.10 -12.87 3.85
N ASP A 29 15.10 -12.03 3.62
CA ASP A 29 14.70 -10.99 4.56
C ASP A 29 14.04 -11.62 5.80
N SER A 30 14.73 -11.52 6.94
CA SER A 30 14.25 -12.05 8.23
C SER A 30 12.93 -11.44 8.71
N ASN A 31 12.54 -10.27 8.20
CA ASN A 31 11.26 -9.64 8.52
C ASN A 31 10.08 -10.28 7.77
N PHE A 32 10.36 -11.10 6.76
CA PHE A 32 9.34 -11.75 5.94
C PHE A 32 9.69 -13.24 5.68
N PRO A 33 9.88 -14.05 6.74
CA PRO A 33 10.32 -15.43 6.60
C PRO A 33 9.29 -16.33 5.90
N ASP A 34 8.03 -15.92 5.91
CA ASP A 34 6.87 -16.62 5.35
C ASP A 34 6.65 -16.37 3.85
N ARG A 35 7.38 -15.45 3.23
CA ARG A 35 7.18 -15.10 1.81
C ARG A 35 7.36 -16.27 0.85
N LYS A 36 8.40 -17.06 1.06
CA LYS A 36 8.65 -18.24 0.23
C LYS A 36 7.52 -19.24 0.36
N GLN A 37 7.15 -19.57 1.60
CA GLN A 37 6.08 -20.52 1.91
C GLN A 37 4.73 -20.08 1.31
N ALA A 38 4.41 -18.79 1.39
CA ALA A 38 3.19 -18.23 0.80
C ALA A 38 3.19 -18.37 -0.74
N ARG A 39 4.34 -18.17 -1.39
CA ARG A 39 4.48 -18.36 -2.84
C ARG A 39 4.37 -19.82 -3.25
N GLU A 40 5.01 -20.73 -2.51
CA GLU A 40 4.91 -22.17 -2.74
C GLU A 40 3.46 -22.67 -2.53
N ALA A 41 2.77 -22.18 -1.52
CA ALA A 41 1.36 -22.49 -1.30
C ALA A 41 0.47 -21.99 -2.47
N ALA A 42 0.73 -20.79 -2.96
CA ALA A 42 0.03 -20.25 -4.12
C ALA A 42 0.30 -21.04 -5.41
N GLU A 43 1.51 -21.58 -5.59
CA GLU A 43 1.84 -22.44 -6.73
C GLU A 43 1.11 -23.80 -6.67
N ARG A 44 0.95 -24.33 -5.49
CA ARG A 44 0.20 -25.59 -5.28
C ARG A 44 -1.32 -25.44 -5.37
N ALA A 45 -1.82 -24.22 -5.30
CA ALA A 45 -3.26 -23.96 -5.34
C ALA A 45 -3.82 -24.26 -6.74
N THR A 46 -4.69 -25.26 -6.83
CA THR A 46 -5.35 -25.68 -8.07
C THR A 46 -6.68 -24.98 -8.29
N VAL A 47 -7.28 -24.41 -7.26
CA VAL A 47 -8.58 -23.76 -7.28
C VAL A 47 -8.44 -22.28 -6.91
N LEU A 48 -8.94 -21.42 -7.79
CA LEU A 48 -9.11 -20.00 -7.53
C LEU A 48 -10.51 -19.77 -6.95
N ASN A 49 -10.61 -19.44 -5.68
CA ASN A 49 -11.91 -19.12 -5.08
C ASN A 49 -12.37 -17.72 -5.50
N THR A 50 -12.81 -17.61 -6.76
CA THR A 50 -13.26 -16.34 -7.35
C THR A 50 -14.62 -15.92 -6.84
N GLU A 51 -15.49 -16.87 -6.53
CA GLU A 51 -16.84 -16.60 -6.05
C GLU A 51 -16.83 -15.77 -4.76
N VAL A 52 -16.10 -16.23 -3.73
CA VAL A 52 -15.98 -15.50 -2.46
C VAL A 52 -15.34 -14.12 -2.66
N ARG A 53 -14.35 -14.02 -3.54
CA ARG A 53 -13.70 -12.73 -3.84
C ARG A 53 -14.66 -11.75 -4.50
N VAL A 54 -15.45 -12.22 -5.46
CA VAL A 54 -16.43 -11.38 -6.15
C VAL A 54 -17.55 -10.98 -5.21
N ALA A 55 -18.10 -11.92 -4.43
CA ALA A 55 -19.14 -11.63 -3.45
C ALA A 55 -18.67 -10.59 -2.39
N THR A 56 -17.46 -10.76 -1.84
CA THR A 56 -16.88 -9.80 -0.89
C THR A 56 -16.67 -8.42 -1.53
N ARG A 57 -16.19 -8.38 -2.78
CA ARG A 57 -16.02 -7.14 -3.51
C ARG A 57 -17.35 -6.41 -3.69
N VAL A 58 -18.37 -7.10 -4.17
CA VAL A 58 -19.71 -6.52 -4.38
C VAL A 58 -20.29 -6.02 -3.08
N ALA A 59 -20.20 -6.80 -1.99
CA ALA A 59 -20.72 -6.40 -0.67
C ALA A 59 -20.02 -5.12 -0.16
N LEU A 60 -18.70 -5.03 -0.25
CA LEU A 60 -17.96 -3.84 0.17
C LEU A 60 -18.25 -2.64 -0.73
N GLN A 61 -18.36 -2.83 -2.06
CA GLN A 61 -18.75 -1.77 -2.96
C GLN A 61 -20.13 -1.22 -2.60
N THR A 62 -21.11 -2.10 -2.38
CA THR A 62 -22.46 -1.71 -2.00
C THR A 62 -22.46 -0.88 -0.72
N LEU A 63 -21.76 -1.36 0.32
CA LEU A 63 -21.68 -0.67 1.61
C LEU A 63 -21.08 0.74 1.47
N LEU A 64 -19.95 0.87 0.74
CA LEU A 64 -19.27 2.14 0.55
C LEU A 64 -20.10 3.11 -0.30
N LEU A 65 -20.70 2.63 -1.39
CA LEU A 65 -21.56 3.45 -2.24
C LEU A 65 -22.83 3.92 -1.50
N GLN A 66 -23.41 3.05 -0.68
CA GLN A 66 -24.55 3.41 0.17
C GLN A 66 -24.15 4.52 1.16
N CYS A 67 -23.02 4.37 1.85
CA CYS A 67 -22.50 5.39 2.77
C CYS A 67 -22.27 6.73 2.05
N MET A 68 -21.63 6.71 0.88
CA MET A 68 -21.40 7.92 0.08
C MET A 68 -22.71 8.58 -0.37
N GLN A 69 -23.72 7.77 -0.69
CA GLN A 69 -25.04 8.27 -1.11
C GLN A 69 -25.81 8.87 0.07
N GLU A 70 -25.89 8.17 1.19
CA GLU A 70 -26.63 8.63 2.38
C GLU A 70 -26.04 9.91 2.97
N GLN A 71 -24.71 10.05 2.93
CA GLN A 71 -24.00 11.21 3.43
C GLN A 71 -23.75 12.29 2.35
N GLN A 72 -24.24 12.10 1.14
CA GLN A 72 -24.06 13.01 -0.01
C GLN A 72 -22.58 13.37 -0.27
N LEU A 73 -21.68 12.39 -0.18
CA LEU A 73 -20.25 12.59 -0.34
C LEU A 73 -19.83 12.50 -1.81
N ASP A 74 -19.03 13.45 -2.26
CA ASP A 74 -18.34 13.39 -3.56
C ASP A 74 -17.10 12.49 -3.46
N ALA A 75 -16.40 12.51 -2.32
CA ALA A 75 -15.25 11.67 -2.04
C ALA A 75 -15.13 11.35 -0.55
N MET A 76 -14.40 10.30 -0.24
CA MET A 76 -13.93 9.98 1.12
C MET A 76 -12.46 10.36 1.23
N VAL A 77 -12.01 10.65 2.44
CA VAL A 77 -10.61 10.98 2.74
C VAL A 77 -10.08 10.05 3.83
N SER A 78 -8.84 9.62 3.68
CA SER A 78 -8.15 8.85 4.72
C SER A 78 -6.65 9.13 4.70
N PRO A 79 -5.90 8.88 5.80
CA PRO A 79 -4.46 8.86 5.71
C PRO A 79 -4.01 7.71 4.80
N MET A 80 -3.00 7.95 3.95
CA MET A 80 -2.42 6.92 3.08
C MET A 80 -1.93 5.70 3.90
N SER A 81 -1.42 5.95 5.09
CA SER A 81 -0.99 4.93 6.03
C SER A 81 -1.35 5.34 7.45
N THR A 82 -1.70 4.38 8.29
CA THR A 82 -1.99 4.60 9.72
C THR A 82 -0.75 4.83 10.55
N ILE A 83 0.42 4.56 9.99
CA ILE A 83 1.73 4.78 10.61
C ILE A 83 2.68 5.44 9.62
N PRO A 84 3.64 6.26 10.08
CA PRO A 84 4.69 6.82 9.24
C PRO A 84 5.57 5.74 8.61
N PRO A 85 6.34 6.07 7.54
CA PRO A 85 7.36 5.19 7.01
C PRO A 85 8.34 4.75 8.12
N ARG A 86 8.61 3.47 8.19
CA ARG A 86 9.55 2.90 9.17
C ARG A 86 10.95 2.77 8.59
N LYS A 87 11.95 2.64 9.45
CA LYS A 87 13.31 2.28 9.03
C LYS A 87 13.31 0.92 8.32
N MET A 88 14.14 0.74 7.30
CA MET A 88 14.20 -0.51 6.52
C MET A 88 14.54 -1.74 7.37
N THR A 89 15.31 -1.57 8.43
CA THR A 89 15.71 -2.64 9.35
C THR A 89 14.73 -2.88 10.50
N SER A 90 13.67 -2.08 10.62
CA SER A 90 12.70 -2.23 11.69
C SER A 90 11.89 -3.53 11.55
N PRO A 91 11.57 -4.19 12.67
CA PRO A 91 10.65 -5.32 12.68
C PRO A 91 9.29 -4.97 12.09
N ARG A 92 8.55 -5.99 11.66
CA ARG A 92 7.16 -5.82 11.23
C ARG A 92 6.29 -5.25 12.34
N GLU A 93 5.35 -4.39 11.97
CA GLU A 93 4.30 -3.98 12.88
C GLU A 93 3.42 -5.20 13.24
N PRO A 94 3.00 -5.31 14.50
CA PRO A 94 2.10 -6.36 14.92
C PRO A 94 0.76 -6.22 14.20
N THR A 95 0.07 -7.33 14.03
CA THR A 95 -1.29 -7.32 13.50
C THR A 95 -2.27 -6.83 14.57
N VAL A 96 -3.25 -6.05 14.15
CA VAL A 96 -4.40 -5.68 14.99
C VAL A 96 -5.62 -6.38 14.42
N ASN A 97 -6.30 -7.18 15.24
CA ASN A 97 -7.44 -8.00 14.81
C ASN A 97 -7.13 -8.87 13.58
N GLY A 98 -5.93 -9.47 13.55
CA GLY A 98 -5.49 -10.33 12.45
C GLY A 98 -5.11 -9.60 11.15
N ARG A 99 -5.08 -8.27 11.14
CA ARG A 99 -4.72 -7.45 9.98
C ARG A 99 -3.44 -6.65 10.24
N PRO A 100 -2.59 -6.44 9.23
CA PRO A 100 -1.47 -5.51 9.36
C PRO A 100 -2.00 -4.12 9.76
N ALA A 101 -1.33 -3.47 10.72
CA ALA A 101 -1.68 -2.13 11.17
C ALA A 101 -1.28 -1.02 10.16
N ILE A 102 -1.21 -1.35 8.87
CA ILE A 102 -0.76 -0.46 7.81
C ILE A 102 -1.77 -0.42 6.66
N GLY A 103 -2.28 0.79 6.39
CA GLY A 103 -2.87 1.17 5.12
C GLY A 103 -4.29 0.66 4.81
N TRP A 104 -4.93 1.41 3.96
CA TRP A 104 -6.26 1.14 3.40
C TRP A 104 -6.20 0.45 2.03
N SER A 105 -5.18 -0.37 1.77
CA SER A 105 -5.00 -1.06 0.49
C SER A 105 -6.22 -1.87 0.01
N THR A 106 -7.17 -2.12 0.90
CA THR A 106 -8.37 -2.90 0.62
C THR A 106 -9.35 -2.16 -0.31
N ILE A 107 -9.41 -0.82 -0.27
CA ILE A 107 -10.40 -0.04 -1.04
C ILE A 107 -10.08 -0.05 -2.54
N GLY A 108 -8.82 0.16 -2.92
CA GLY A 108 -8.41 0.09 -4.32
C GLY A 108 -8.65 -1.28 -4.93
N GLN A 109 -8.49 -2.37 -4.17
CA GLN A 109 -8.80 -3.72 -4.62
C GLN A 109 -10.29 -3.93 -4.91
N GLN A 110 -11.16 -3.09 -4.33
CA GLN A 110 -12.60 -3.14 -4.58
C GLN A 110 -13.00 -2.34 -5.84
N GLY A 111 -12.06 -1.68 -6.51
CA GLY A 111 -12.32 -0.94 -7.75
C GLY A 111 -12.80 0.49 -7.54
N PHE A 112 -12.53 1.06 -6.37
CA PHE A 112 -12.66 2.50 -6.17
C PHE A 112 -11.39 3.19 -6.63
N PRO A 113 -11.47 4.25 -7.44
CA PRO A 113 -10.33 5.07 -7.77
C PRO A 113 -9.85 5.82 -6.52
N LEU A 114 -8.53 5.92 -6.40
CA LEU A 114 -7.87 6.55 -5.27
C LEU A 114 -6.69 7.38 -5.77
N ILE A 115 -6.54 8.57 -5.23
CA ILE A 115 -5.38 9.44 -5.48
C ILE A 115 -4.74 9.83 -4.16
N THR A 116 -3.42 9.71 -4.08
CA THR A 116 -2.64 10.13 -2.92
C THR A 116 -1.92 11.43 -3.23
N VAL A 117 -2.01 12.38 -2.32
CA VAL A 117 -1.29 13.66 -2.40
C VAL A 117 -0.50 13.92 -1.12
N PRO A 118 0.60 14.72 -1.18
CA PRO A 118 1.37 15.05 0.01
C PRO A 118 0.53 15.81 1.05
N ALA A 119 0.49 15.30 2.27
CA ALA A 119 -0.21 15.93 3.39
C ALA A 119 0.72 16.70 4.33
N GLY A 120 2.04 16.50 4.21
CA GLY A 120 3.06 17.14 5.03
C GLY A 120 4.12 16.16 5.51
N PHE A 121 4.69 16.45 6.67
CA PHE A 121 5.77 15.66 7.27
C PHE A 121 5.51 15.45 8.74
N THR A 122 5.99 14.35 9.28
CA THR A 122 6.04 14.15 10.73
C THR A 122 7.02 15.12 11.38
N THR A 123 6.87 15.36 12.68
CA THR A 123 7.86 16.06 13.50
C THR A 123 8.67 15.07 14.34
N GLU A 124 8.04 13.98 14.71
CA GLU A 124 8.62 12.89 15.48
C GLU A 124 7.97 11.56 15.11
N VAL A 125 8.67 10.47 15.40
CA VAL A 125 8.19 9.10 15.19
C VAL A 125 8.63 8.19 16.32
N TRP A 126 7.98 7.04 16.43
CA TRP A 126 8.39 5.95 17.31
C TRP A 126 8.97 4.82 16.47
N ASP A 127 10.21 4.44 16.75
CA ASP A 127 10.86 3.32 16.08
C ASP A 127 10.48 2.00 16.75
N ARG A 128 10.16 1.00 15.94
CA ARG A 128 9.99 -0.36 16.44
C ARG A 128 11.32 -1.11 16.39
N VAL A 129 11.74 -1.61 17.52
CA VAL A 129 13.00 -2.37 17.68
C VAL A 129 12.71 -3.78 18.20
N ARG A 130 13.64 -4.72 17.96
CA ARG A 130 13.58 -6.05 18.56
C ARG A 130 13.88 -5.96 20.06
N ASP A 131 13.15 -6.76 20.84
CA ASP A 131 13.33 -6.87 22.28
C ASP A 131 13.10 -8.34 22.70
N GLY A 132 14.18 -9.08 22.85
CA GLY A 132 14.12 -10.53 23.03
C GLY A 132 13.41 -11.23 21.87
N ALA A 133 12.38 -12.01 22.18
CA ALA A 133 11.54 -12.68 21.20
C ALA A 133 10.45 -11.78 20.60
N GLY A 134 10.30 -10.55 21.11
CA GLY A 134 9.26 -9.60 20.73
C GLY A 134 9.77 -8.33 20.10
N THR A 135 8.96 -7.29 20.18
CA THR A 135 9.30 -5.94 19.72
C THR A 135 8.74 -4.90 20.69
N ARG A 136 9.41 -3.76 20.77
CA ARG A 136 8.92 -2.58 21.52
C ARG A 136 9.10 -1.31 20.71
N LEU A 137 8.40 -0.25 21.10
CA LEU A 137 8.56 1.08 20.54
C LEU A 137 9.63 1.86 21.35
N VAL A 138 10.44 2.59 20.63
CA VAL A 138 11.46 3.50 21.18
C VAL A 138 11.26 4.88 20.57
N GLY A 139 11.22 5.90 21.40
CA GLY A 139 11.03 7.28 20.95
C GLY A 139 10.39 8.13 22.04
N PRO A 140 9.87 9.33 21.68
CA PRO A 140 9.85 9.85 20.30
C PRO A 140 11.26 10.20 19.78
N VAL A 141 11.46 10.03 18.48
CA VAL A 141 12.68 10.42 17.76
C VAL A 141 12.29 11.49 16.74
N ALA A 142 13.01 12.61 16.74
CA ALA A 142 12.78 13.66 15.76
C ALA A 142 13.01 13.13 14.33
N ALA A 143 11.99 13.23 13.47
CA ALA A 143 12.08 12.77 12.08
C ALA A 143 11.05 13.48 11.21
N GLN A 144 11.50 13.97 10.05
CA GLN A 144 10.65 14.56 9.02
C GLN A 144 10.37 13.54 7.91
N LEU A 145 9.42 12.66 8.14
CA LEU A 145 9.01 11.66 7.17
C LEU A 145 7.76 12.12 6.41
N PRO A 146 7.69 11.92 5.09
CA PRO A 146 6.54 12.35 4.31
C PRO A 146 5.29 11.56 4.70
N VAL A 147 4.16 12.26 4.77
CA VAL A 147 2.83 11.69 4.97
C VAL A 147 1.94 12.05 3.80
N GLY A 148 1.13 11.09 3.35
CA GLY A 148 0.15 11.28 2.30
C GLY A 148 -1.28 11.24 2.84
N VAL A 149 -2.17 11.88 2.10
CA VAL A 149 -3.62 11.77 2.26
C VAL A 149 -4.20 11.17 1.00
N ASP A 150 -5.10 10.22 1.16
CA ASP A 150 -5.83 9.56 0.09
C ASP A 150 -7.21 10.18 -0.07
N PHE A 151 -7.57 10.50 -1.30
CA PHE A 151 -8.94 10.80 -1.71
C PHE A 151 -9.48 9.63 -2.52
N ILE A 152 -10.70 9.23 -2.22
CA ILE A 152 -11.36 8.04 -2.78
C ILE A 152 -12.71 8.47 -3.33
N ALA A 153 -12.96 8.25 -4.62
CA ALA A 153 -14.25 8.57 -5.24
C ALA A 153 -15.02 7.31 -5.66
N ARG A 154 -16.21 7.51 -6.20
CA ARG A 154 -16.99 6.43 -6.79
C ARG A 154 -16.25 5.80 -7.98
N PRO A 155 -16.51 4.53 -8.29
CA PRO A 155 -15.96 3.90 -9.49
C PRO A 155 -16.24 4.76 -10.74
N PHE A 156 -15.20 4.94 -11.57
CA PHE A 156 -15.21 5.75 -12.79
C PHE A 156 -15.34 7.26 -12.61
N ASP A 157 -15.11 7.77 -11.39
CA ASP A 157 -15.14 9.21 -11.09
C ASP A 157 -13.74 9.78 -10.81
N GLU A 158 -12.75 9.36 -11.61
CA GLU A 158 -11.37 9.82 -11.54
C GLU A 158 -11.23 11.33 -11.75
N ALA A 159 -12.10 11.90 -12.59
CA ALA A 159 -12.10 13.34 -12.85
C ALA A 159 -12.39 14.15 -11.57
N MET A 160 -13.32 13.68 -10.72
CA MET A 160 -13.60 14.30 -9.43
C MET A 160 -12.38 14.23 -8.51
N LEU A 161 -11.69 13.08 -8.47
CA LEU A 161 -10.48 12.94 -7.66
C LEU A 161 -9.37 13.91 -8.08
N ILE A 162 -9.14 14.06 -9.38
CA ILE A 162 -8.13 14.99 -9.90
C ILE A 162 -8.47 16.42 -9.51
N ARG A 163 -9.73 16.82 -9.59
CA ARG A 163 -10.19 18.15 -9.17
C ARG A 163 -9.96 18.39 -7.69
N ILE A 164 -10.33 17.43 -6.83
CA ILE A 164 -10.15 17.52 -5.37
C ILE A 164 -8.67 17.57 -5.03
N ALA A 165 -7.86 16.67 -5.59
CA ALA A 165 -6.42 16.59 -5.35
C ALA A 165 -5.70 17.85 -5.78
N SER A 166 -5.99 18.38 -6.98
CA SER A 166 -5.41 19.62 -7.48
C SER A 166 -5.78 20.81 -6.61
N ALA A 167 -7.03 20.92 -6.17
CA ALA A 167 -7.46 21.99 -5.27
C ALA A 167 -6.77 21.89 -3.90
N TYR A 168 -6.63 20.67 -3.37
CA TYR A 168 -5.92 20.43 -2.12
C TYR A 168 -4.43 20.79 -2.22
N GLU A 169 -3.73 20.35 -3.26
CA GLU A 169 -2.31 20.70 -3.47
C GLU A 169 -2.10 22.20 -3.63
N ALA A 170 -2.94 22.87 -4.44
CA ALA A 170 -2.87 24.32 -4.63
C ALA A 170 -3.06 25.08 -3.31
N ALA A 171 -3.97 24.62 -2.46
CA ALA A 171 -4.26 25.27 -1.18
C ALA A 171 -3.21 25.00 -0.10
N THR A 172 -2.58 23.83 -0.11
CA THR A 172 -1.72 23.38 0.99
C THR A 172 -0.22 23.46 0.70
N GLN A 173 0.19 23.28 -0.56
CA GLN A 173 1.58 23.30 -1.04
C GLN A 173 2.53 22.49 -0.15
N ARG A 174 2.12 21.25 0.20
CA ARG A 174 2.85 20.39 1.15
C ARG A 174 3.98 19.59 0.52
N ARG A 175 4.08 19.55 -0.81
CA ARG A 175 5.17 18.86 -1.50
C ARG A 175 6.50 19.56 -1.23
N ARG A 176 7.54 18.78 -0.92
CA ARG A 176 8.92 19.22 -0.82
C ARG A 176 9.81 18.22 -1.52
N PRO A 177 10.84 18.64 -2.25
CA PRO A 177 11.83 17.73 -2.81
C PRO A 177 12.59 17.01 -1.69
N PRO A 178 13.15 15.81 -1.95
CA PRO A 178 14.06 15.15 -1.02
C PRO A 178 15.27 16.07 -0.74
N PRO A 179 15.77 16.12 0.53
CA PRO A 179 16.82 17.07 0.92
C PRO A 179 18.11 16.90 0.12
N ASP A 180 18.45 15.67 -0.30
CA ASP A 180 19.68 15.35 -1.02
C ASP A 180 19.53 15.36 -2.56
N PHE A 181 18.30 15.59 -3.03
CA PHE A 181 17.98 15.62 -4.46
C PHE A 181 17.21 16.92 -4.74
N GLY A 182 17.85 17.83 -5.45
CA GLY A 182 17.19 19.05 -5.93
C GLY A 182 16.06 18.73 -6.91
N PRO A 183 15.28 19.73 -7.31
CA PRO A 183 14.28 19.58 -8.37
C PRO A 183 14.95 19.05 -9.64
N LEU A 184 14.25 18.18 -10.35
CA LEU A 184 14.72 17.68 -11.64
C LEU A 184 14.78 18.85 -12.64
N PRO A 185 15.72 18.85 -13.60
CA PRO A 185 15.72 19.81 -14.68
C PRO A 185 14.36 19.81 -15.38
N ASN A 186 13.71 20.96 -15.49
CA ASN A 186 12.37 21.16 -16.05
C ASN A 186 11.18 20.67 -15.18
N GLU A 187 11.38 20.45 -13.92
CA GLU A 187 10.26 20.25 -12.97
C GLU A 187 9.59 21.62 -12.73
N PRO A 188 8.24 21.72 -12.87
CA PRO A 188 7.52 22.98 -12.69
C PRO A 188 7.55 23.50 -11.26
#